data_b9686c58ef17c479e4acae54e1251b6e
#
_entry.id   b9686c58ef17c479e4acae54e1251b6e
#
_cell.length_a   1.000
_cell.length_b   1.000
_cell.length_c   1.000
_cell.angle_alpha   90.00
_cell.angle_beta   90.00
_cell.angle_gamma   90.00
#
_symmetry.space_group_name_H-M   'P 1'
#
loop_
_entity.id
_entity.type
_entity.pdbx_description
1 polymer ?
#
loop_
_entity_poly.entity_id
_entity_poly.type
_entity_poly.pdbx_seq_one_letter_code
_entity_poly.pdbx_strand_id
1 'polypeptide(L)'
;MRNYLKLDYLLDTEAQIASVVVRVFGEGKVKITVDGESRETVATKEGTKEDFFLLSVRPWTVSSPELYTLTLEDEEGRREYHFGLRNIGLSPERGFFLNATEVELGEENTLVTDKEEELFLADRKGIVAAYCLHKRDLEDKEKLYSLLFHPSLCFLAYDVEEASDRNEASLVNSLLYSLDKSRPTMGIGKKWDERCLFDVTILPSMEKRENYRIVGERRGKGFTLSTQAIKK
;
A
#
# COMPACT_ATOMS: atom_id res chain seq x y z
N MET A 1 -26.35 2.59 -1.80
CA MET A 1 -24.90 2.67 -2.17
C MET A 1 -24.12 2.11 -1.00
N ARG A 2 -23.25 1.13 -1.23
CA ARG A 2 -22.47 0.51 -0.15
C ARG A 2 -21.51 1.52 0.48
N ASN A 3 -21.44 1.58 1.80
CA ASN A 3 -20.47 2.41 2.48
C ASN A 3 -19.07 1.78 2.36
N TYR A 4 -18.05 2.60 2.12
CA TYR A 4 -16.65 2.17 2.05
C TYR A 4 -15.74 3.14 2.82
N LEU A 5 -14.53 2.71 3.09
CA LEU A 5 -13.60 3.39 3.98
C LEU A 5 -12.31 3.79 3.29
N LYS A 6 -11.74 4.89 3.74
CA LYS A 6 -10.32 5.22 3.55
C LYS A 6 -9.67 5.35 4.92
N LEU A 7 -8.49 4.75 5.06
CA LEU A 7 -7.68 4.82 6.26
C LEU A 7 -6.43 5.67 5.99
N ASP A 8 -6.22 6.67 6.84
CA ASP A 8 -4.97 7.42 6.92
C ASP A 8 -4.47 7.37 8.37
N TYR A 9 -3.17 7.48 8.62
CA TYR A 9 -2.64 7.51 9.98
C TYR A 9 -1.30 8.26 10.06
N LEU A 10 -0.97 8.69 11.28
CA LEU A 10 0.34 9.17 11.67
C LEU A 10 0.84 8.28 12.82
N LEU A 11 2.02 7.72 12.66
CA LEU A 11 2.66 6.82 13.61
C LEU A 11 3.94 7.46 14.18
N ASP A 12 3.98 7.60 15.50
CA ASP A 12 5.20 7.86 16.24
C ASP A 12 5.70 6.54 16.85
N THR A 13 6.76 6.00 16.28
CA THR A 13 7.33 4.73 16.71
C THR A 13 8.11 4.83 18.02
N GLU A 14 8.64 6.01 18.37
CA GLU A 14 9.37 6.22 19.61
C GLU A 14 8.40 6.38 20.80
N ALA A 15 7.36 7.18 20.63
CA ALA A 15 6.32 7.34 21.64
C ALA A 15 5.34 6.17 21.70
N GLN A 16 5.37 5.27 20.73
CA GLN A 16 4.42 4.16 20.57
C GLN A 16 2.95 4.62 20.54
N ILE A 17 2.69 5.68 19.80
CA ILE A 17 1.34 6.24 19.62
C ILE A 17 0.99 6.37 18.14
N ALA A 18 -0.29 6.31 17.83
CA ALA A 18 -0.78 6.59 16.49
C ALA A 18 -2.09 7.40 16.51
N SER A 19 -2.19 8.36 15.60
CA SER A 19 -3.46 9.00 15.24
C SER A 19 -3.96 8.31 13.98
N VAL A 20 -5.12 7.66 14.06
CA VAL A 20 -5.77 6.95 12.96
C VAL A 20 -6.99 7.75 12.52
N VAL A 21 -7.06 8.04 11.23
CA VAL A 21 -8.14 8.80 10.61
C VAL A 21 -8.91 7.88 9.69
N VAL A 22 -10.16 7.61 10.02
CA VAL A 22 -11.07 6.82 9.20
C VAL A 22 -12.02 7.78 8.49
N ARG A 23 -12.05 7.70 7.17
CA ARG A 23 -13.01 8.45 6.36
C ARG A 23 -14.03 7.49 5.76
N VAL A 24 -15.32 7.74 6.05
CA VAL A 24 -16.43 6.91 5.59
C VAL A 24 -17.16 7.61 4.46
N PHE A 25 -17.23 6.95 3.33
CA PHE A 25 -17.98 7.41 2.14
C PHE A 25 -19.25 6.59 1.99
N GLY A 26 -20.35 7.23 1.64
CA GLY A 26 -21.64 6.58 1.42
C GLY A 26 -22.80 7.39 1.98
N GLU A 27 -23.76 6.71 2.60
CA GLU A 27 -24.98 7.34 3.14
C GLU A 27 -25.45 6.57 4.40
N GLY A 28 -26.16 7.29 5.29
CA GLY A 28 -26.80 6.70 6.46
C GLY A 28 -25.93 6.66 7.71
N LYS A 29 -26.51 6.15 8.78
CA LYS A 29 -25.82 6.01 10.06
C LYS A 29 -24.86 4.84 10.02
N VAL A 30 -23.67 5.06 10.56
CA VAL A 30 -22.63 4.05 10.66
C VAL A 30 -21.99 4.08 12.04
N LYS A 31 -21.51 2.92 12.48
CA LYS A 31 -20.67 2.78 13.66
C LYS A 31 -19.31 2.25 13.21
N ILE A 32 -18.26 2.97 13.60
CA ILE A 32 -16.88 2.61 13.32
C ILE A 32 -16.23 2.23 14.65
N THR A 33 -15.53 1.11 14.66
CA THR A 33 -14.75 0.69 15.84
C THR A 33 -13.31 0.44 15.40
N VAL A 34 -12.35 1.09 16.05
CA VAL A 34 -10.91 0.90 15.83
C VAL A 34 -10.32 0.44 17.15
N ASP A 35 -9.74 -0.76 17.17
CA ASP A 35 -9.08 -1.35 18.34
C ASP A 35 -9.90 -1.23 19.63
N GLY A 36 -11.22 -1.47 19.55
CA GLY A 36 -12.17 -1.42 20.66
C GLY A 36 -12.80 -0.04 20.96
N GLU A 37 -12.27 1.06 20.44
CA GLU A 37 -12.86 2.37 20.54
C GLU A 37 -13.91 2.60 19.43
N SER A 38 -15.14 2.98 19.79
CA SER A 38 -16.24 3.16 18.86
C SER A 38 -16.66 4.61 18.66
N ARG A 39 -17.07 4.95 17.44
CA ARG A 39 -17.69 6.22 17.05
C ARG A 39 -18.95 5.93 16.24
N GLU A 40 -20.02 6.68 16.50
CA GLU A 40 -21.23 6.70 15.68
C GLU A 40 -21.27 8.00 14.89
N THR A 41 -21.50 7.91 13.58
CA THR A 41 -21.52 9.05 12.69
C THR A 41 -22.47 8.83 11.52
N VAL A 42 -22.53 9.77 10.58
CA VAL A 42 -23.32 9.68 9.36
C VAL A 42 -22.36 9.69 8.17
N ALA A 43 -22.40 8.62 7.38
CA ALA A 43 -21.64 8.56 6.13
C ALA A 43 -22.15 9.59 5.13
N THR A 44 -21.25 10.20 4.40
CA THR A 44 -21.55 11.15 3.33
C THR A 44 -20.78 10.82 2.06
N LYS A 45 -21.26 11.32 0.91
CA LYS A 45 -20.59 11.10 -0.40
C LYS A 45 -19.20 11.75 -0.45
N GLU A 46 -19.02 12.87 0.28
CA GLU A 46 -17.74 13.58 0.40
C GLU A 46 -16.77 12.91 1.38
N GLY A 47 -17.28 11.99 2.19
CA GLY A 47 -16.53 11.27 3.20
C GLY A 47 -16.53 11.97 4.56
N THR A 48 -17.21 11.38 5.54
CA THR A 48 -17.19 11.82 6.94
C THR A 48 -15.94 11.28 7.62
N LYS A 49 -15.28 12.14 8.40
CA LYS A 49 -13.99 11.87 9.03
C LYS A 49 -14.19 11.59 10.53
N GLU A 50 -13.59 10.49 11.02
CA GLU A 50 -13.50 10.17 12.44
C GLU A 50 -12.04 9.94 12.82
N ASP A 51 -11.64 10.50 13.96
CA ASP A 51 -10.28 10.43 14.49
C ASP A 51 -10.23 9.48 15.69
N PHE A 52 -9.24 8.59 15.71
CA PHE A 52 -8.95 7.66 16.80
C PHE A 52 -7.51 7.86 17.25
N PHE A 53 -7.25 7.67 18.55
CA PHE A 53 -5.93 7.80 19.12
C PHE A 53 -5.52 6.50 19.82
N LEU A 54 -4.52 5.82 19.28
CA LEU A 54 -4.04 4.54 19.78
C LEU A 54 -2.78 4.73 20.62
N LEU A 55 -2.75 4.06 21.77
CA LEU A 55 -1.62 4.06 22.71
C LEU A 55 -0.96 2.68 22.73
N SER A 56 0.32 2.66 23.09
CA SER A 56 1.12 1.44 23.18
C SER A 56 1.09 0.61 21.87
N VAL A 57 1.11 1.33 20.74
CA VAL A 57 1.04 0.69 19.43
C VAL A 57 2.32 -0.08 19.13
N ARG A 58 2.16 -1.23 18.49
CA ARG A 58 3.24 -2.04 17.94
C ARG A 58 3.22 -1.90 16.42
N PRO A 59 4.28 -1.33 15.81
CA PRO A 59 4.34 -1.19 14.38
C PRO A 59 4.39 -2.55 13.67
N TRP A 60 3.76 -2.62 12.51
CA TRP A 60 3.93 -3.74 11.60
C TRP A 60 5.37 -3.78 11.07
N THR A 61 6.02 -4.94 11.17
CA THR A 61 7.37 -5.19 10.65
C THR A 61 7.43 -6.54 9.95
N VAL A 62 8.49 -6.79 9.20
CA VAL A 62 8.74 -8.10 8.56
C VAL A 62 8.84 -9.24 9.60
N SER A 63 9.46 -8.97 10.74
CA SER A 63 9.67 -9.97 11.81
C SER A 63 8.53 -10.05 12.83
N SER A 64 7.69 -9.00 12.91
CA SER A 64 6.54 -8.93 13.84
C SER A 64 5.38 -8.23 13.13
N PRO A 65 4.60 -8.96 12.34
CA PRO A 65 3.52 -8.42 11.51
C PRO A 65 2.24 -8.18 12.33
N GLU A 66 2.26 -7.17 13.20
CA GLU A 66 1.13 -6.80 14.05
C GLU A 66 0.00 -6.17 13.24
N LEU A 67 -1.23 -6.63 13.49
CA LEU A 67 -2.44 -6.15 12.83
C LEU A 67 -3.46 -5.65 13.87
N TYR A 68 -4.10 -4.55 13.54
CA TYR A 68 -5.21 -3.95 14.26
C TYR A 68 -6.52 -4.23 13.54
N THR A 69 -7.63 -4.18 14.27
CA THR A 69 -8.96 -4.41 13.71
C THR A 69 -9.73 -3.11 13.62
N LEU A 70 -10.36 -2.89 12.45
CA LEU A 70 -11.34 -1.86 12.22
C LEU A 70 -12.65 -2.53 11.81
N THR A 71 -13.78 -2.16 12.45
CA THR A 71 -15.10 -2.62 12.01
C THR A 71 -15.95 -1.45 11.57
N LEU A 72 -16.74 -1.69 10.53
CA LEU A 72 -17.81 -0.82 10.06
C LEU A 72 -19.13 -1.55 10.21
N GLU A 73 -20.06 -0.97 10.97
CA GLU A 73 -21.43 -1.45 11.11
C GLU A 73 -22.39 -0.43 10.49
N ASP A 74 -23.22 -0.87 9.59
CA ASP A 74 -24.26 -0.07 8.92
C ASP A 74 -25.52 -0.92 8.67
N GLU A 75 -26.48 -0.40 7.89
CA GLU A 75 -27.74 -1.12 7.58
C GLU A 75 -27.50 -2.41 6.77
N GLU A 76 -26.38 -2.54 6.06
CA GLU A 76 -26.00 -3.74 5.32
C GLU A 76 -25.35 -4.82 6.22
N GLY A 77 -24.98 -4.46 7.46
CA GLY A 77 -24.38 -5.36 8.43
C GLY A 77 -23.01 -4.91 8.93
N ARG A 78 -22.28 -5.87 9.52
CA ARG A 78 -20.93 -5.64 10.05
C ARG A 78 -19.88 -6.16 9.09
N ARG A 79 -18.88 -5.31 8.83
CA ARG A 79 -17.68 -5.64 8.04
C ARG A 79 -16.45 -5.39 8.87
N GLU A 80 -15.48 -6.28 8.75
CA GLU A 80 -14.22 -6.21 9.49
C GLU A 80 -13.05 -6.05 8.52
N TYR A 81 -12.13 -5.16 8.88
CA TYR A 81 -10.92 -4.85 8.15
C TYR A 81 -9.73 -5.01 9.10
N HIS A 82 -8.63 -5.51 8.57
CA HIS A 82 -7.36 -5.55 9.30
C HIS A 82 -6.41 -4.53 8.71
N PHE A 83 -5.65 -3.84 9.55
CA PHE A 83 -4.65 -2.88 9.10
C PHE A 83 -3.43 -2.93 10.01
N GLY A 84 -2.30 -2.48 9.51
CA GLY A 84 -1.08 -2.37 10.30
C GLY A 84 -0.52 -0.95 10.23
N LEU A 85 0.10 -0.52 11.30
CA LEU A 85 0.72 0.79 11.43
C LEU A 85 2.21 0.68 11.11
N ARG A 86 2.70 1.45 10.16
CA ARG A 86 4.10 1.46 9.76
C ARG A 86 4.49 2.78 9.10
N ASN A 87 5.77 3.10 9.17
CA ASN A 87 6.38 4.16 8.38
C ASN A 87 7.26 3.53 7.29
N ILE A 88 7.14 4.02 6.06
CA ILE A 88 7.97 3.60 4.94
C ILE A 88 8.95 4.71 4.62
N GLY A 89 10.20 4.33 4.40
CA GLY A 89 11.24 5.21 3.89
C GLY A 89 11.97 4.57 2.71
N LEU A 90 12.37 5.40 1.76
CA LEU A 90 13.18 4.99 0.63
C LEU A 90 14.33 5.98 0.46
N SER A 91 15.56 5.49 0.42
CA SER A 91 16.75 6.28 0.19
C SER A 91 17.59 5.67 -0.94
N PRO A 92 18.00 6.45 -1.94
CA PRO A 92 18.90 5.97 -3.00
C PRO A 92 20.23 5.41 -2.47
N GLU A 93 20.72 5.94 -1.33
CA GLU A 93 22.01 5.55 -0.75
C GLU A 93 21.88 4.35 0.19
N ARG A 94 20.79 4.28 0.95
CA ARG A 94 20.63 3.33 2.04
C ARG A 94 19.60 2.24 1.77
N GLY A 95 18.71 2.41 0.79
CA GLY A 95 17.72 1.40 0.43
C GLY A 95 16.33 1.62 1.04
N PHE A 96 15.65 0.53 1.34
CA PHE A 96 14.29 0.50 1.86
C PHE A 96 14.26 0.41 3.39
N PHE A 97 13.35 1.15 4.01
CA PHE A 97 13.19 1.24 5.46
C PHE A 97 11.75 0.97 5.87
N LEU A 98 11.58 0.23 6.96
CA LEU A 98 10.35 0.14 7.71
C LEU A 98 10.60 0.62 9.14
N ASN A 99 9.81 1.59 9.60
CA ASN A 99 9.89 2.14 10.95
C ASN A 99 11.33 2.56 11.32
N ALA A 100 11.98 3.29 10.40
CA ALA A 100 13.36 3.74 10.48
C ALA A 100 14.45 2.63 10.48
N THR A 101 14.05 1.35 10.43
CA THR A 101 14.96 0.21 10.34
C THR A 101 15.17 -0.16 8.86
N GLU A 102 16.42 -0.31 8.43
CA GLU A 102 16.73 -0.79 7.09
C GLU A 102 16.30 -2.25 6.93
N VAL A 103 15.60 -2.53 5.82
CA VAL A 103 15.12 -3.87 5.48
C VAL A 103 15.73 -4.27 4.15
N GLU A 104 16.51 -5.33 4.17
CA GLU A 104 17.04 -5.94 2.96
C GLU A 104 15.88 -6.65 2.24
N LEU A 105 15.60 -6.23 1.00
CA LEU A 105 14.57 -6.83 0.18
C LEU A 105 15.15 -8.02 -0.58
N GLY A 106 14.71 -9.20 -0.24
CA GLY A 106 15.12 -10.47 -0.84
C GLY A 106 13.93 -11.29 -1.34
N GLU A 107 14.25 -12.42 -1.90
CA GLU A 107 13.25 -13.32 -2.49
C GLU A 107 12.26 -13.88 -1.47
N GLU A 108 12.73 -14.09 -0.24
CA GLU A 108 11.95 -14.70 0.82
C GLU A 108 10.97 -13.75 1.50
N ASN A 109 11.19 -12.43 1.37
CA ASN A 109 10.41 -11.41 2.06
C ASN A 109 9.74 -10.39 1.14
N THR A 110 9.70 -10.65 -0.18
CA THR A 110 9.07 -9.74 -1.15
C THR A 110 8.05 -10.45 -2.04
N LEU A 111 7.02 -9.70 -2.46
CA LEU A 111 5.94 -10.16 -3.34
C LEU A 111 5.58 -9.05 -4.32
N VAL A 112 5.37 -9.41 -5.59
CA VAL A 112 4.68 -8.55 -6.57
C VAL A 112 3.44 -9.29 -7.03
N THR A 113 2.27 -8.67 -6.86
CA THR A 113 0.98 -9.31 -7.15
C THR A 113 -0.03 -8.31 -7.70
N ASP A 114 -1.06 -8.81 -8.38
CA ASP A 114 -2.29 -8.11 -8.77
C ASP A 114 -3.53 -8.70 -8.08
N LYS A 115 -3.32 -9.59 -7.07
CA LYS A 115 -4.36 -10.30 -6.33
C LYS A 115 -4.38 -9.85 -4.88
N GLU A 116 -5.52 -9.31 -4.45
CA GLU A 116 -5.69 -8.82 -3.06
C GLU A 116 -5.59 -9.95 -2.04
N GLU A 117 -6.01 -11.18 -2.41
CA GLU A 117 -5.93 -12.33 -1.51
C GLU A 117 -4.49 -12.67 -1.10
N GLU A 118 -3.53 -12.37 -1.95
CA GLU A 118 -2.11 -12.58 -1.65
C GLU A 118 -1.57 -11.52 -0.67
N LEU A 119 -2.16 -10.32 -0.65
CA LEU A 119 -1.82 -9.29 0.34
C LEU A 119 -2.25 -9.67 1.76
N PHE A 120 -3.43 -10.29 1.94
CA PHE A 120 -3.85 -10.79 3.26
C PHE A 120 -2.85 -11.80 3.84
N LEU A 121 -2.27 -12.63 2.97
CA LEU A 121 -1.25 -13.57 3.38
C LEU A 121 0.08 -12.86 3.69
N ALA A 122 0.45 -11.89 2.86
CA ALA A 122 1.65 -11.08 3.03
C ALA A 122 1.61 -10.27 4.34
N ASP A 123 0.45 -9.68 4.67
CA ASP A 123 0.23 -8.95 5.92
C ASP A 123 0.58 -9.77 7.16
N ARG A 124 0.15 -11.02 7.18
CA ARG A 124 0.33 -11.94 8.32
C ARG A 124 1.73 -12.56 8.38
N LYS A 125 2.40 -12.63 7.23
CA LYS A 125 3.74 -13.24 7.12
C LYS A 125 4.88 -12.23 7.20
N GLY A 126 4.60 -10.94 7.26
CA GLY A 126 5.63 -9.91 7.24
C GLY A 126 6.35 -9.82 5.88
N ILE A 127 5.63 -10.02 4.78
CA ILE A 127 6.18 -9.92 3.42
C ILE A 127 5.96 -8.51 2.89
N VAL A 128 6.99 -7.88 2.36
CA VAL A 128 6.91 -6.58 1.68
C VAL A 128 6.31 -6.77 0.29
N ALA A 129 5.19 -6.12 0.01
CA ALA A 129 4.47 -6.30 -1.23
C ALA A 129 4.44 -5.05 -2.09
N ALA A 130 4.42 -5.26 -3.40
CA ALA A 130 4.03 -4.32 -4.42
C ALA A 130 2.74 -4.83 -5.08
N TYR A 131 1.70 -4.01 -5.12
CA TYR A 131 0.46 -4.35 -5.82
C TYR A 131 0.44 -3.68 -7.19
N CYS A 132 0.39 -4.49 -8.24
CA CYS A 132 0.34 -4.01 -9.61
C CYS A 132 -1.09 -3.65 -10.00
N LEU A 133 -1.37 -2.36 -10.05
CA LEU A 133 -2.64 -1.82 -10.50
C LEU A 133 -2.71 -1.83 -12.02
N HIS A 134 -3.86 -2.20 -12.55
CA HIS A 134 -4.21 -2.12 -13.96
C HIS A 134 -5.03 -0.86 -14.25
N LYS A 135 -5.05 -0.43 -15.50
CA LYS A 135 -5.83 0.75 -15.93
C LYS A 135 -7.29 0.69 -15.49
N ARG A 136 -7.91 -0.49 -15.54
CA ARG A 136 -9.30 -0.74 -15.11
C ARG A 136 -9.54 -0.50 -13.61
N ASP A 137 -8.50 -0.62 -12.79
CA ASP A 137 -8.59 -0.49 -11.32
C ASP A 137 -8.57 0.98 -10.89
N LEU A 138 -8.05 1.88 -11.75
CA LEU A 138 -7.79 3.27 -11.37
C LEU A 138 -9.07 4.11 -11.17
N GLU A 139 -10.22 3.65 -11.68
CA GLU A 139 -11.52 4.32 -11.52
C GLU A 139 -12.30 3.80 -10.29
N ASP A 140 -11.91 2.64 -9.74
CA ASP A 140 -12.57 2.01 -8.60
C ASP A 140 -11.98 2.51 -7.27
N LYS A 141 -12.55 3.59 -6.75
CA LYS A 141 -12.10 4.19 -5.48
C LYS A 141 -12.27 3.26 -4.28
N GLU A 142 -13.32 2.45 -4.23
CA GLU A 142 -13.54 1.49 -3.14
C GLU A 142 -12.39 0.49 -3.10
N LYS A 143 -12.08 -0.12 -4.25
CA LYS A 143 -10.94 -1.03 -4.39
C LYS A 143 -9.60 -0.35 -4.04
N LEU A 144 -9.35 0.84 -4.59
CA LEU A 144 -8.10 1.55 -4.32
C LEU A 144 -7.92 1.85 -2.83
N TYR A 145 -8.99 2.21 -2.12
CA TYR A 145 -8.91 2.49 -0.69
C TYR A 145 -8.83 1.21 0.13
N SER A 146 -9.48 0.09 -0.28
CA SER A 146 -9.36 -1.19 0.42
C SER A 146 -7.91 -1.70 0.41
N LEU A 147 -7.20 -1.55 -0.71
CA LEU A 147 -5.80 -1.91 -0.80
C LEU A 147 -4.91 -1.17 0.21
N LEU A 148 -5.27 0.06 0.58
CA LEU A 148 -4.46 0.84 1.53
C LEU A 148 -4.51 0.32 2.98
N PHE A 149 -5.45 -0.58 3.30
CA PHE A 149 -5.48 -1.24 4.61
C PHE A 149 -4.33 -2.23 4.80
N HIS A 150 -3.79 -2.79 3.70
CA HIS A 150 -2.73 -3.78 3.76
C HIS A 150 -1.38 -3.16 4.17
N PRO A 151 -0.82 -3.48 5.36
CA PRO A 151 0.48 -2.97 5.77
C PRO A 151 1.63 -3.56 4.96
N SER A 152 1.48 -4.79 4.45
CA SER A 152 2.45 -5.40 3.54
C SER A 152 2.60 -4.64 2.23
N LEU A 153 1.54 -3.99 1.76
CA LEU A 153 1.56 -3.17 0.55
C LEU A 153 2.44 -1.94 0.76
N CYS A 154 3.72 -2.07 0.47
CA CYS A 154 4.70 -1.00 0.62
C CYS A 154 4.92 -0.20 -0.66
N PHE A 155 4.51 -0.72 -1.82
CA PHE A 155 4.65 -0.05 -3.11
C PHE A 155 3.35 -0.11 -3.89
N LEU A 156 2.88 1.04 -4.39
CA LEU A 156 1.80 1.11 -5.37
C LEU A 156 2.42 1.01 -6.77
N ALA A 157 2.23 -0.13 -7.41
CA ALA A 157 2.81 -0.42 -8.71
C ALA A 157 1.81 -0.23 -9.85
N TYR A 158 2.32 0.07 -11.05
CA TYR A 158 1.56 0.14 -12.28
C TYR A 158 2.32 -0.52 -13.42
N ASP A 159 1.63 -1.34 -14.23
CA ASP A 159 2.19 -1.90 -15.45
C ASP A 159 2.27 -0.79 -16.52
N VAL A 160 3.48 -0.25 -16.71
CA VAL A 160 3.70 0.86 -17.65
C VAL A 160 3.47 0.47 -19.10
N GLU A 161 3.40 -0.83 -19.42
CA GLU A 161 3.06 -1.31 -20.75
C GLU A 161 1.60 -1.02 -21.13
N GLU A 162 0.72 -0.83 -20.13
CA GLU A 162 -0.68 -0.46 -20.33
C GLU A 162 -0.88 1.03 -20.68
N ALA A 163 0.11 1.88 -20.41
CA ALA A 163 0.02 3.28 -20.78
C ALA A 163 0.20 3.48 -22.29
N SER A 164 -0.64 4.29 -22.92
CA SER A 164 -0.56 4.61 -24.34
C SER A 164 0.69 5.43 -24.66
N ASP A 165 1.02 6.38 -23.77
CA ASP A 165 2.18 7.25 -23.88
C ASP A 165 2.74 7.62 -22.50
N ARG A 166 3.83 8.42 -22.51
CA ARG A 166 4.49 8.88 -21.30
C ARG A 166 3.64 9.81 -20.45
N ASN A 167 2.76 10.60 -21.06
CA ASN A 167 1.92 11.53 -20.33
C ASN A 167 0.87 10.75 -19.52
N GLU A 168 0.29 9.70 -20.10
CA GLU A 168 -0.62 8.82 -19.38
C GLU A 168 0.09 8.13 -18.19
N ALA A 169 1.28 7.59 -18.39
CA ALA A 169 2.07 7.01 -17.30
C ALA A 169 2.37 8.03 -16.19
N SER A 170 2.67 9.28 -16.54
CA SER A 170 2.89 10.37 -15.58
C SER A 170 1.61 10.74 -14.82
N LEU A 171 0.46 10.75 -15.48
CA LEU A 171 -0.83 10.99 -14.84
C LEU A 171 -1.18 9.88 -13.86
N VAL A 172 -0.95 8.61 -14.24
CA VAL A 172 -1.14 7.47 -13.34
C VAL A 172 -0.23 7.58 -12.13
N ASN A 173 1.05 7.89 -12.31
CA ASN A 173 1.97 8.09 -11.17
C ASN A 173 1.46 9.19 -10.23
N SER A 174 0.98 10.31 -10.78
CA SER A 174 0.42 11.42 -9.99
C SER A 174 -0.83 10.99 -9.23
N LEU A 175 -1.67 10.13 -9.83
CA LEU A 175 -2.84 9.56 -9.17
C LEU A 175 -2.43 8.66 -8.01
N LEU A 176 -1.49 7.72 -8.22
CA LEU A 176 -1.00 6.82 -7.18
C LEU A 176 -0.42 7.61 -6.00
N TYR A 177 0.39 8.62 -6.29
CA TYR A 177 0.94 9.50 -5.25
C TYR A 177 -0.13 10.27 -4.49
N SER A 178 -1.24 10.63 -5.14
CA SER A 178 -2.37 11.31 -4.50
C SER A 178 -3.21 10.39 -3.60
N LEU A 179 -3.23 9.09 -3.89
CA LEU A 179 -3.92 8.09 -3.07
C LEU A 179 -3.26 7.94 -1.70
N ASP A 180 -1.94 7.77 -1.70
CA ASP A 180 -1.16 7.64 -0.47
C ASP A 180 0.28 8.13 -0.67
N LYS A 181 0.59 9.25 -0.04
CA LYS A 181 1.93 9.87 -0.09
C LYS A 181 2.97 9.11 0.75
N SER A 182 2.54 8.18 1.59
CA SER A 182 3.43 7.39 2.44
C SER A 182 4.03 6.18 1.71
N ARG A 183 3.43 5.78 0.57
CA ARG A 183 3.91 4.65 -0.25
C ARG A 183 4.64 5.14 -1.48
N PRO A 184 5.90 4.69 -1.69
CA PRO A 184 6.57 4.89 -2.96
C PRO A 184 5.77 4.30 -4.12
N THR A 185 5.79 4.99 -5.25
CA THR A 185 5.20 4.50 -6.49
C THR A 185 6.20 3.68 -7.28
N MET A 186 5.71 2.68 -8.02
CA MET A 186 6.57 1.75 -8.75
C MET A 186 6.08 1.54 -10.19
N GLY A 187 6.95 1.71 -11.16
CA GLY A 187 6.70 1.34 -12.55
C GLY A 187 7.21 -0.08 -12.84
N ILE A 188 6.37 -0.93 -13.42
CA ILE A 188 6.74 -2.28 -13.85
C ILE A 188 6.69 -2.33 -15.37
N GLY A 189 7.79 -2.74 -16.03
CA GLY A 189 7.86 -2.85 -17.48
C GLY A 189 9.13 -2.24 -18.07
N LYS A 190 9.31 -2.39 -19.39
CA LYS A 190 10.47 -1.87 -20.14
C LYS A 190 10.22 -0.52 -20.79
N LYS A 191 8.96 -0.18 -20.96
CA LYS A 191 8.54 1.10 -21.54
C LYS A 191 8.94 2.20 -20.56
N TRP A 192 9.68 3.20 -20.97
CA TRP A 192 10.07 4.36 -20.14
C TRP A 192 11.21 4.14 -19.12
N ASP A 193 12.05 3.12 -19.29
CA ASP A 193 13.14 2.74 -18.39
C ASP A 193 14.19 3.85 -18.13
N GLU A 194 14.45 4.71 -19.09
CA GLU A 194 15.52 5.72 -19.04
C GLU A 194 15.16 7.00 -18.25
N ARG A 195 13.89 7.17 -17.83
CA ARG A 195 13.40 8.44 -17.26
C ARG A 195 12.42 8.19 -16.13
N CYS A 196 12.93 7.66 -15.01
CA CYS A 196 12.13 7.38 -13.80
C CYS A 196 10.94 8.34 -13.61
N LEU A 197 9.75 7.90 -14.04
CA LEU A 197 8.50 8.59 -13.77
C LEU A 197 7.98 8.22 -12.38
N PHE A 198 8.42 7.08 -11.87
CA PHE A 198 8.05 6.51 -10.58
C PHE A 198 9.22 6.56 -9.62
N ASP A 199 8.95 6.49 -8.31
CA ASP A 199 9.99 6.45 -7.28
C ASP A 199 10.90 5.24 -7.45
N VAL A 200 10.31 4.14 -7.93
CA VAL A 200 10.99 2.87 -8.18
C VAL A 200 10.61 2.36 -9.57
N THR A 201 11.56 1.75 -10.26
CA THR A 201 11.31 1.06 -11.54
C THR A 201 11.77 -0.38 -11.44
N ILE A 202 10.90 -1.31 -11.81
CA ILE A 202 11.23 -2.73 -11.95
C ILE A 202 11.32 -3.06 -13.44
N LEU A 203 12.50 -3.51 -13.84
CA LEU A 203 12.71 -4.06 -15.17
C LEU A 203 12.47 -5.57 -15.12
N PRO A 204 11.44 -6.10 -15.81
CA PRO A 204 11.23 -7.54 -15.87
C PRO A 204 12.42 -8.21 -16.56
N SER A 205 12.94 -9.28 -15.98
CA SER A 205 13.92 -10.11 -16.65
C SER A 205 13.27 -10.73 -17.89
N MET A 206 14.06 -10.88 -18.98
CA MET A 206 13.56 -11.22 -20.32
C MET A 206 12.81 -12.57 -20.42
N GLU A 207 12.80 -13.41 -19.40
CA GLU A 207 12.44 -14.81 -19.58
C GLU A 207 11.12 -15.33 -18.99
N LYS A 208 10.47 -14.68 -18.03
CA LYS A 208 9.12 -15.11 -17.58
C LYS A 208 8.40 -14.09 -16.70
N ARG A 209 7.13 -13.80 -17.04
CA ARG A 209 6.20 -12.92 -16.29
C ARG A 209 5.67 -13.53 -14.97
N GLU A 210 6.01 -14.76 -14.63
CA GLU A 210 5.28 -15.51 -13.59
C GLU A 210 5.83 -15.39 -12.15
N ASN A 211 7.03 -14.81 -11.94
CA ASN A 211 7.58 -14.67 -10.61
C ASN A 211 8.48 -13.43 -10.53
N TYR A 212 7.89 -12.25 -10.32
CA TYR A 212 8.65 -11.03 -10.02
C TYR A 212 9.02 -11.00 -8.54
N ARG A 213 10.30 -10.71 -8.26
CA ARG A 213 10.81 -10.46 -6.92
C ARG A 213 11.54 -9.13 -6.92
N ILE A 214 11.36 -8.37 -5.85
CA ILE A 214 11.96 -7.05 -5.68
C ILE A 214 13.38 -7.27 -5.17
N VAL A 215 14.39 -6.97 -5.99
CA VAL A 215 15.79 -7.00 -5.59
C VAL A 215 16.40 -5.61 -5.85
N GLY A 216 16.95 -4.98 -4.81
CA GLY A 216 17.48 -3.63 -4.90
C GLY A 216 18.85 -3.58 -5.59
N GLU A 217 18.96 -2.92 -6.73
CA GLU A 217 20.23 -2.50 -7.33
C GLU A 217 20.31 -0.97 -7.38
N ARG A 218 21.44 -0.41 -6.95
CA ARG A 218 21.70 1.04 -7.04
C ARG A 218 22.25 1.39 -8.41
N ARG A 219 21.52 2.19 -9.19
CA ARG A 219 22.05 2.83 -10.41
C ARG A 219 21.61 4.29 -10.48
N GLY A 220 22.55 5.22 -10.45
CA GLY A 220 22.31 6.65 -10.69
C GLY A 220 21.45 7.35 -9.64
N LYS A 221 20.68 8.36 -10.06
CA LYS A 221 19.85 9.21 -9.18
C LYS A 221 18.47 8.62 -8.87
N GLY A 222 18.19 7.37 -9.19
CA GLY A 222 16.92 6.67 -8.95
C GLY A 222 17.17 5.32 -8.29
N PHE A 223 16.14 4.80 -7.62
CA PHE A 223 16.15 3.46 -7.07
C PHE A 223 15.63 2.50 -8.15
N THR A 224 16.49 1.61 -8.62
CA THR A 224 16.08 0.54 -9.55
C THR A 224 16.07 -0.76 -8.77
N LEU A 225 14.91 -1.39 -8.70
CA LEU A 225 14.76 -2.76 -8.22
C LEU A 225 14.80 -3.68 -9.43
N SER A 226 15.76 -4.59 -9.48
CA SER A 226 15.79 -5.61 -10.52
C SER A 226 15.07 -6.86 -10.05
N THR A 227 14.25 -7.44 -10.92
CA THR A 227 13.69 -8.77 -10.69
C THR A 227 14.68 -9.80 -11.23
N GLN A 228 15.27 -10.60 -10.36
CA GLN A 228 15.99 -11.79 -10.81
C GLN A 228 14.95 -12.89 -11.11
N ALA A 229 15.02 -13.47 -12.30
CA ALA A 229 14.24 -14.66 -12.62
C ALA A 229 14.67 -15.80 -11.68
N ILE A 230 13.69 -16.44 -11.05
CA ILE A 230 13.93 -17.65 -10.27
C ILE A 230 14.45 -18.72 -11.23
N LYS A 231 15.68 -19.13 -11.03
CA LYS A 231 16.08 -20.44 -11.53
C LYS A 231 15.46 -21.50 -10.63
N LYS A 232 14.58 -22.31 -11.20
CA LYS A 232 14.16 -23.56 -10.59
C LYS A 232 15.36 -24.51 -10.51
#